data_0749bf60c4f84a122736e774e1464a76
#
_entry.id   0749bf60c4f84a122736e774e1464a76
#
_cell.length_a   1.000
_cell.length_b   1.000
_cell.length_c   1.000
_cell.angle_alpha   90.00
_cell.angle_beta   90.00
_cell.angle_gamma   90.00
#
_symmetry.space_group_name_H-M   'P 1'
#
loop_
_entity.id
_entity.type
_entity.pdbx_description
1 polymer ?
#
loop_
_entity_poly.entity_id
_entity_poly.type
_entity_poly.pdbx_seq_one_letter_code
_entity_poly.pdbx_strand_id
1 'polypeptide(L)'
;MSADRHQKVLAWMKTRKVATMKALRHQFQISHMTVFRILSEYGYHTSYNRNAAFYALRDVPQFDPAGFWAYRGIRFSRHGSLSDTIVALVENAAAGQTVRELEERLQTRAANLLCRLVRDGRLTQRSLQGRLVVYLASDPRQADQQFQHRQQLLKQLPAPQQGLPEGCSTTEVIEILRALVLSPKASPEELARQLTARGLHITPDQVSQVTAHYALKKKRRR
;
A
#
# COMPACT_ATOMS: atom_id res chain seq x y z
N MET A 1 -42.86 5.52 -18.37
CA MET A 1 -42.17 6.61 -17.61
C MET A 1 -40.99 6.14 -16.74
N SER A 2 -41.00 4.93 -16.20
CA SER A 2 -39.88 4.42 -15.36
C SER A 2 -38.62 4.05 -16.17
N ALA A 3 -38.77 3.34 -17.28
CA ALA A 3 -37.65 2.82 -18.09
C ALA A 3 -36.78 3.92 -18.72
N ASP A 4 -37.38 5.00 -19.24
CA ASP A 4 -36.67 6.15 -19.81
C ASP A 4 -35.81 6.88 -18.76
N ARG A 5 -36.30 6.98 -17.50
CA ARG A 5 -35.54 7.57 -16.41
C ARG A 5 -34.35 6.71 -15.99
N HIS A 6 -34.51 5.38 -15.97
CA HIS A 6 -33.40 4.46 -15.69
C HIS A 6 -32.30 4.63 -16.74
N GLN A 7 -32.65 4.63 -18.02
CA GLN A 7 -31.68 4.81 -19.10
C GLN A 7 -30.94 6.14 -19.02
N LYS A 8 -31.62 7.24 -18.68
CA LYS A 8 -30.99 8.57 -18.48
C LYS A 8 -29.97 8.56 -17.33
N VAL A 9 -30.29 7.91 -16.19
CA VAL A 9 -29.35 7.77 -15.06
C VAL A 9 -28.13 6.97 -15.48
N LEU A 10 -28.30 5.84 -16.16
CA LEU A 10 -27.21 4.98 -16.59
C LEU A 10 -26.33 5.68 -17.64
N ALA A 11 -26.90 6.35 -18.62
CA ALA A 11 -26.17 7.11 -19.64
C ALA A 11 -25.33 8.23 -19.01
N TRP A 12 -25.91 8.98 -18.07
CA TRP A 12 -25.20 10.03 -17.36
C TRP A 12 -24.04 9.47 -16.52
N MET A 13 -24.24 8.35 -15.83
CA MET A 13 -23.16 7.69 -15.07
C MET A 13 -22.05 7.17 -15.97
N LYS A 14 -22.37 6.61 -17.15
CA LYS A 14 -21.36 6.15 -18.12
C LYS A 14 -20.47 7.30 -18.58
N THR A 15 -21.05 8.45 -18.85
CA THR A 15 -20.30 9.66 -19.24
C THR A 15 -19.41 10.17 -18.08
N ARG A 16 -19.94 10.21 -16.87
CA ARG A 16 -19.23 10.71 -15.70
C ARG A 16 -18.26 9.70 -15.07
N LYS A 17 -18.44 8.42 -15.38
CA LYS A 17 -17.72 7.26 -14.86
C LYS A 17 -17.96 7.01 -13.37
N VAL A 18 -17.92 8.04 -12.52
CA VAL A 18 -18.06 7.95 -11.06
C VAL A 18 -18.99 9.05 -10.56
N ALA A 19 -19.89 8.70 -9.64
CA ALA A 19 -20.83 9.64 -9.04
C ALA A 19 -21.04 9.34 -7.54
N THR A 20 -21.43 10.35 -6.77
CA THR A 20 -21.92 10.18 -5.39
C THR A 20 -23.43 10.02 -5.37
N MET A 21 -23.95 9.41 -4.32
CA MET A 21 -25.41 9.33 -4.08
C MET A 21 -26.07 10.72 -4.10
N LYS A 22 -25.42 11.69 -3.45
CA LYS A 22 -25.91 13.08 -3.43
C LYS A 22 -26.02 13.67 -4.83
N ALA A 23 -25.02 13.49 -5.69
CA ALA A 23 -25.01 14.00 -7.06
C ALA A 23 -26.13 13.36 -7.91
N LEU A 24 -26.32 12.05 -7.80
CA LEU A 24 -27.38 11.31 -8.49
C LEU A 24 -28.77 11.78 -8.08
N ARG A 25 -29.01 11.91 -6.79
CA ARG A 25 -30.30 12.39 -6.25
C ARG A 25 -30.60 13.80 -6.73
N HIS A 26 -29.62 14.68 -6.66
CA HIS A 26 -29.78 16.07 -7.08
C HIS A 26 -30.03 16.21 -8.57
N GLN A 27 -29.26 15.48 -9.40
CA GLN A 27 -29.34 15.57 -10.85
C GLN A 27 -30.70 15.09 -11.42
N PHE A 28 -31.25 14.04 -10.82
CA PHE A 28 -32.46 13.38 -11.35
C PHE A 28 -33.72 13.62 -10.51
N GLN A 29 -33.59 14.37 -9.41
CA GLN A 29 -34.69 14.65 -8.45
C GLN A 29 -35.41 13.36 -8.02
N ILE A 30 -34.63 12.32 -7.66
CA ILE A 30 -35.13 11.00 -7.25
C ILE A 30 -34.67 10.65 -5.84
N SER A 31 -35.43 9.74 -5.21
CA SER A 31 -35.13 9.28 -3.86
C SER A 31 -33.87 8.41 -3.83
N HIS A 32 -33.26 8.30 -2.67
CA HIS A 32 -32.15 7.38 -2.38
C HIS A 32 -32.47 5.94 -2.77
N MET A 33 -33.67 5.46 -2.40
CA MET A 33 -34.13 4.12 -2.72
C MET A 33 -34.26 3.87 -4.22
N THR A 34 -34.72 4.89 -4.96
CA THR A 34 -34.82 4.78 -6.43
C THR A 34 -33.44 4.68 -7.08
N VAL A 35 -32.46 5.46 -6.61
CA VAL A 35 -31.07 5.36 -7.09
C VAL A 35 -30.51 3.97 -6.81
N PHE A 36 -30.66 3.46 -5.58
CA PHE A 36 -30.15 2.13 -5.24
C PHE A 36 -30.79 1.02 -6.06
N ARG A 37 -32.09 1.09 -6.32
CA ARG A 37 -32.76 0.12 -7.18
C ARG A 37 -32.17 0.10 -8.58
N ILE A 38 -31.99 1.27 -9.21
CA ILE A 38 -31.38 1.38 -10.54
C ILE A 38 -29.97 0.83 -10.56
N LEU A 39 -29.14 1.19 -9.56
CA LEU A 39 -27.77 0.71 -9.46
C LEU A 39 -27.72 -0.79 -9.23
N SER A 40 -28.59 -1.35 -8.37
CA SER A 40 -28.62 -2.77 -8.07
C SER A 40 -29.09 -3.62 -9.26
N GLU A 41 -30.06 -3.14 -10.02
CA GLU A 41 -30.54 -3.81 -11.24
C GLU A 41 -29.44 -3.89 -12.32
N TYR A 42 -28.66 -2.82 -12.50
CA TYR A 42 -27.59 -2.79 -13.50
C TYR A 42 -26.29 -3.44 -13.01
N GLY A 43 -26.05 -3.36 -11.73
CA GLY A 43 -24.78 -3.70 -11.06
C GLY A 43 -23.87 -2.49 -10.95
N TYR A 44 -23.18 -2.42 -9.83
CA TYR A 44 -22.29 -1.29 -9.53
C TYR A 44 -21.13 -1.72 -8.63
N HIS A 45 -20.10 -0.88 -8.62
CA HIS A 45 -18.99 -0.93 -7.68
C HIS A 45 -19.04 0.28 -6.76
N THR A 46 -18.66 0.09 -5.49
CA THR A 46 -18.43 1.17 -4.53
C THR A 46 -16.93 1.43 -4.37
N SER A 47 -16.56 2.68 -4.16
CA SER A 47 -15.18 3.00 -3.84
C SER A 47 -14.78 2.39 -2.50
N TYR A 48 -13.58 1.82 -2.40
CA TYR A 48 -13.09 1.31 -1.12
C TYR A 48 -12.41 2.39 -0.27
N ASN A 49 -12.08 3.53 -0.86
CA ASN A 49 -11.63 4.73 -0.15
C ASN A 49 -12.77 5.75 -0.01
N ARG A 50 -12.53 6.88 0.67
CA ARG A 50 -13.51 7.97 0.87
C ARG A 50 -14.86 7.50 1.41
N ASN A 51 -14.83 6.58 2.39
CA ASN A 51 -16.01 6.04 3.08
C ASN A 51 -17.06 5.42 2.14
N ALA A 52 -16.64 4.77 1.07
CA ALA A 52 -17.53 4.15 0.07
C ALA A 52 -18.58 5.11 -0.54
N ALA A 53 -18.28 6.41 -0.56
CA ALA A 53 -19.25 7.44 -0.98
C ALA A 53 -19.45 7.54 -2.50
N PHE A 54 -18.63 6.84 -3.30
CA PHE A 54 -18.66 6.92 -4.75
C PHE A 54 -19.06 5.60 -5.38
N TYR A 55 -19.82 5.70 -6.46
CA TYR A 55 -20.38 4.59 -7.22
C TYR A 55 -19.91 4.66 -8.67
N ALA A 56 -19.59 3.51 -9.25
CA ALA A 56 -19.35 3.34 -10.67
C ALA A 56 -20.21 2.18 -11.18
N LEU A 57 -20.74 2.26 -12.39
CA LEU A 57 -21.48 1.15 -13.00
C LEU A 57 -20.55 -0.02 -13.24
N ARG A 58 -21.10 -1.25 -13.27
CA ARG A 58 -20.36 -2.51 -13.36
C ARG A 58 -19.39 -2.58 -14.55
N ASP A 59 -19.78 -2.00 -15.68
CA ASP A 59 -19.05 -2.01 -16.96
C ASP A 59 -18.07 -0.84 -17.14
N VAL A 60 -18.00 0.10 -16.18
CA VAL A 60 -17.17 1.30 -16.30
C VAL A 60 -15.71 1.08 -15.81
N PRO A 61 -15.45 0.40 -14.68
CA PRO A 61 -14.10 0.20 -14.20
C PRO A 61 -13.27 -0.72 -15.10
N GLN A 62 -12.11 -0.25 -15.52
CA GLN A 62 -11.08 -1.06 -16.17
C GLN A 62 -10.06 -1.49 -15.12
N PHE A 63 -10.33 -2.63 -14.48
CA PHE A 63 -9.44 -3.15 -13.44
C PHE A 63 -8.11 -3.62 -14.02
N ASP A 64 -7.03 -3.24 -13.35
CA ASP A 64 -5.70 -3.76 -13.64
C ASP A 64 -5.57 -5.26 -13.28
N PRO A 65 -4.45 -5.93 -13.61
CA PRO A 65 -4.24 -7.33 -13.24
C PRO A 65 -4.34 -7.61 -11.74
N ALA A 66 -4.04 -6.62 -10.90
CA ALA A 66 -4.16 -6.72 -9.45
C ALA A 66 -5.60 -6.49 -8.93
N GLY A 67 -6.55 -6.18 -9.82
CA GLY A 67 -7.95 -5.98 -9.50
C GLY A 67 -8.30 -4.58 -9.00
N PHE A 68 -7.47 -3.56 -9.31
CA PHE A 68 -7.71 -2.18 -8.91
C PHE A 68 -8.04 -1.28 -10.09
N TRP A 69 -8.86 -0.29 -9.83
CA TRP A 69 -9.14 0.80 -10.75
C TRP A 69 -9.18 2.12 -9.98
N ALA A 70 -8.51 3.14 -10.52
CA ALA A 70 -8.49 4.48 -9.94
C ALA A 70 -8.96 5.51 -10.94
N TYR A 71 -9.86 6.39 -10.50
CA TYR A 71 -10.35 7.50 -11.29
C TYR A 71 -10.41 8.77 -10.43
N ARG A 72 -9.61 9.79 -10.79
CA ARG A 72 -9.52 11.10 -10.08
C ARG A 72 -9.30 10.93 -8.56
N GLY A 73 -8.42 10.00 -8.16
CA GLY A 73 -8.10 9.72 -6.75
C GLY A 73 -9.17 8.92 -5.99
N ILE A 74 -10.24 8.51 -6.67
CA ILE A 74 -11.24 7.57 -6.16
C ILE A 74 -10.81 6.17 -6.57
N ARG A 75 -10.84 5.21 -5.64
CA ARG A 75 -10.30 3.87 -5.84
C ARG A 75 -11.37 2.80 -5.70
N PHE A 76 -11.37 1.88 -6.61
CA PHE A 76 -12.28 0.74 -6.67
C PHE A 76 -11.50 -0.56 -6.72
N SER A 77 -12.09 -1.62 -6.18
CA SER A 77 -11.53 -2.95 -6.23
C SER A 77 -12.54 -3.91 -6.90
N ARG A 78 -12.02 -4.87 -7.65
CA ARG A 78 -12.82 -5.98 -8.18
C ARG A 78 -13.46 -6.79 -7.06
N HIS A 79 -12.82 -6.85 -5.89
CA HIS A 79 -13.29 -7.58 -4.72
C HIS A 79 -14.37 -6.82 -3.91
N GLY A 80 -14.73 -5.59 -4.32
CA GLY A 80 -15.78 -4.80 -3.69
C GLY A 80 -15.29 -3.94 -2.53
N SER A 81 -15.70 -4.23 -1.31
CA SER A 81 -15.37 -3.42 -0.12
C SER A 81 -13.87 -3.45 0.22
N LEU A 82 -13.42 -2.48 1.03
CA LEU A 82 -12.04 -2.50 1.54
C LEU A 82 -11.74 -3.78 2.34
N SER A 83 -12.73 -4.26 3.12
CA SER A 83 -12.61 -5.50 3.89
C SER A 83 -12.38 -6.71 3.00
N ASP A 84 -13.21 -6.89 1.98
CA ASP A 84 -13.11 -8.03 1.06
C ASP A 84 -11.84 -7.94 0.21
N THR A 85 -11.44 -6.72 -0.15
CA THR A 85 -10.19 -6.48 -0.86
C THR A 85 -8.98 -6.88 -0.03
N ILE A 86 -8.95 -6.51 1.25
CA ILE A 86 -7.84 -6.89 2.16
C ILE A 86 -7.77 -8.41 2.32
N VAL A 87 -8.91 -9.06 2.56
CA VAL A 87 -8.97 -10.52 2.69
C VAL A 87 -8.42 -11.19 1.42
N ALA A 88 -8.91 -10.80 0.26
CA ALA A 88 -8.44 -11.35 -1.02
C ALA A 88 -6.93 -11.11 -1.25
N LEU A 89 -6.41 -9.94 -0.89
CA LEU A 89 -4.97 -9.65 -1.00
C LEU A 89 -4.12 -10.52 -0.08
N VAL A 90 -4.58 -10.78 1.14
CA VAL A 90 -3.87 -11.63 2.10
C VAL A 90 -3.94 -13.10 1.69
N GLU A 91 -5.11 -13.59 1.31
CA GLU A 91 -5.29 -14.98 0.87
C GLU A 91 -4.49 -15.31 -0.40
N ASN A 92 -4.42 -14.39 -1.35
CA ASN A 92 -3.64 -14.58 -2.58
C ASN A 92 -2.13 -14.31 -2.42
N ALA A 93 -1.68 -13.88 -1.26
CA ALA A 93 -0.26 -13.60 -1.01
C ALA A 93 0.46 -14.88 -0.56
N ALA A 94 1.52 -15.27 -1.25
CA ALA A 94 2.31 -16.46 -0.89
C ALA A 94 2.92 -16.41 0.53
N ALA A 95 3.19 -15.23 1.06
CA ALA A 95 3.85 -15.03 2.35
C ALA A 95 3.03 -14.18 3.34
N GLY A 96 1.69 -14.12 3.16
CA GLY A 96 0.85 -13.19 3.89
C GLY A 96 1.22 -11.73 3.61
N GLN A 97 0.68 -10.80 4.40
CA GLN A 97 0.92 -9.36 4.19
C GLN A 97 1.13 -8.65 5.54
N THR A 98 2.00 -7.65 5.56
CA THR A 98 2.11 -6.71 6.67
C THR A 98 1.17 -5.52 6.48
N VAL A 99 0.92 -4.76 7.56
CA VAL A 99 0.14 -3.50 7.48
C VAL A 99 0.72 -2.57 6.41
N ARG A 100 2.05 -2.40 6.43
CA ARG A 100 2.74 -1.50 5.51
C ARG A 100 2.57 -1.92 4.05
N GLU A 101 2.77 -3.19 3.73
CA GLU A 101 2.58 -3.74 2.38
C GLU A 101 1.14 -3.53 1.88
N LEU A 102 0.16 -3.75 2.76
CA LEU A 102 -1.25 -3.51 2.43
C LEU A 102 -1.55 -2.03 2.20
N GLU A 103 -1.09 -1.15 3.09
CA GLU A 103 -1.33 0.30 2.97
C GLU A 103 -0.64 0.91 1.75
N GLU A 104 0.59 0.47 1.43
CA GLU A 104 1.30 0.86 0.20
C GLU A 104 0.53 0.42 -1.05
N ARG A 105 -0.05 -0.78 -1.05
CA ARG A 105 -0.80 -1.33 -2.18
C ARG A 105 -2.18 -0.69 -2.33
N LEU A 106 -2.89 -0.52 -1.22
CA LEU A 106 -4.24 0.06 -1.17
C LEU A 106 -4.23 1.59 -1.26
N GLN A 107 -3.10 2.23 -0.93
CA GLN A 107 -2.98 3.68 -0.81
C GLN A 107 -4.04 4.27 0.14
N THR A 108 -4.32 3.54 1.22
CA THR A 108 -5.24 3.93 2.29
C THR A 108 -4.87 3.22 3.59
N ARG A 109 -5.27 3.80 4.73
CA ARG A 109 -5.02 3.19 6.04
C ARG A 109 -5.84 1.91 6.22
N ALA A 110 -5.20 0.86 6.72
CA ALA A 110 -5.80 -0.46 6.90
C ALA A 110 -5.72 -1.00 8.34
N ALA A 111 -4.86 -0.43 9.20
CA ALA A 111 -4.55 -0.99 10.52
C ALA A 111 -5.79 -1.33 11.37
N ASN A 112 -6.72 -0.37 11.56
CA ASN A 112 -7.93 -0.59 12.37
C ASN A 112 -8.85 -1.66 11.77
N LEU A 113 -8.91 -1.73 10.44
CA LEU A 113 -9.73 -2.72 9.75
C LEU A 113 -9.13 -4.12 9.84
N LEU A 114 -7.80 -4.24 9.77
CA LEU A 114 -7.09 -5.49 9.97
C LEU A 114 -7.34 -6.07 11.37
N CYS A 115 -7.27 -5.25 12.42
CA CYS A 115 -7.63 -5.68 13.78
C CYS A 115 -9.05 -6.23 13.87
N ARG A 116 -10.00 -5.59 13.17
CA ARG A 116 -11.38 -6.07 13.09
C ARG A 116 -11.48 -7.40 12.35
N LEU A 117 -10.86 -7.51 11.18
CA LEU A 117 -10.87 -8.74 10.36
C LEU A 117 -10.29 -9.94 11.10
N VAL A 118 -9.26 -9.74 11.92
CA VAL A 118 -8.71 -10.78 12.79
C VAL A 118 -9.70 -11.16 13.90
N ARG A 119 -10.30 -10.19 14.56
CA ARG A 119 -11.32 -10.44 15.60
C ARG A 119 -12.54 -11.17 15.06
N ASP A 120 -12.95 -10.83 13.84
CA ASP A 120 -14.09 -11.44 13.15
C ASP A 120 -13.73 -12.82 12.54
N GLY A 121 -12.50 -13.33 12.72
CA GLY A 121 -12.02 -14.62 12.22
C GLY A 121 -11.83 -14.69 10.71
N ARG A 122 -11.89 -13.57 10.00
CA ARG A 122 -11.68 -13.51 8.55
C ARG A 122 -10.21 -13.54 8.14
N LEU A 123 -9.32 -13.20 9.04
CA LEU A 123 -7.87 -13.30 8.90
C LEU A 123 -7.28 -13.80 10.21
N THR A 124 -6.05 -14.29 10.14
CA THR A 124 -5.22 -14.55 11.32
C THR A 124 -4.00 -13.65 11.31
N GLN A 125 -3.29 -13.57 12.45
CA GLN A 125 -2.05 -12.81 12.52
C GLN A 125 -1.00 -13.56 13.34
N ARG A 126 0.27 -13.43 12.98
CA ARG A 126 1.41 -13.96 13.74
C ARG A 126 2.53 -12.95 13.80
N SER A 127 3.25 -12.93 14.92
CA SER A 127 4.45 -12.10 15.08
C SER A 127 5.69 -12.86 14.64
N LEU A 128 6.56 -12.20 13.89
CA LEU A 128 7.88 -12.66 13.53
C LEU A 128 8.92 -11.88 14.34
N GLN A 129 9.82 -12.61 15.05
CA GLN A 129 10.89 -12.02 15.87
C GLN A 129 10.38 -10.95 16.87
N GLY A 130 9.13 -11.08 17.34
CA GLY A 130 8.51 -10.20 18.32
C GLY A 130 8.16 -8.77 17.84
N ARG A 131 8.47 -8.42 16.59
CA ARG A 131 8.31 -7.04 16.09
C ARG A 131 7.47 -6.92 14.80
N LEU A 132 7.57 -7.89 13.90
CA LEU A 132 6.88 -7.84 12.61
C LEU A 132 5.58 -8.64 12.66
N VAL A 133 4.43 -7.97 12.61
CA VAL A 133 3.13 -8.62 12.52
C VAL A 133 2.79 -8.90 11.05
N VAL A 134 2.49 -10.17 10.76
CA VAL A 134 2.08 -10.64 9.45
C VAL A 134 0.63 -11.10 9.53
N TYR A 135 -0.21 -10.61 8.64
CA TYR A 135 -1.59 -11.03 8.46
C TYR A 135 -1.65 -12.16 7.45
N LEU A 136 -2.40 -13.19 7.77
CA LEU A 136 -2.44 -14.48 7.08
C LEU A 136 -3.90 -14.86 6.81
N ALA A 137 -4.09 -15.80 5.91
CA ALA A 137 -5.41 -16.37 5.64
C ALA A 137 -6.09 -16.92 6.90
N SER A 138 -7.40 -17.06 6.86
CA SER A 138 -8.18 -17.65 7.96
C SER A 138 -8.02 -19.18 8.00
N ASP A 139 -7.80 -19.82 6.85
CA ASP A 139 -7.51 -21.25 6.81
C ASP A 139 -6.17 -21.58 7.46
N PRO A 140 -6.14 -22.46 8.49
CA PRO A 140 -4.92 -22.75 9.23
C PRO A 140 -3.77 -23.31 8.39
N ARG A 141 -4.07 -24.18 7.42
CA ARG A 141 -3.06 -24.79 6.54
C ARG A 141 -2.41 -23.74 5.65
N GLN A 142 -3.23 -22.89 5.04
CA GLN A 142 -2.75 -21.81 4.21
C GLN A 142 -1.95 -20.80 5.05
N ALA A 143 -2.42 -20.44 6.24
CA ALA A 143 -1.72 -19.55 7.16
C ALA A 143 -0.33 -20.10 7.55
N ASP A 144 -0.21 -21.40 7.82
CA ASP A 144 1.07 -22.04 8.11
C ASP A 144 2.04 -21.95 6.94
N GLN A 145 1.58 -22.26 5.73
CA GLN A 145 2.39 -22.16 4.50
C GLN A 145 2.86 -20.71 4.25
N GLN A 146 1.95 -19.75 4.36
CA GLN A 146 2.28 -18.33 4.22
C GLN A 146 3.32 -17.88 5.26
N PHE A 147 3.16 -18.31 6.50
CA PHE A 147 4.08 -17.93 7.58
C PHE A 147 5.46 -18.53 7.39
N GLN A 148 5.55 -19.81 7.03
CA GLN A 148 6.81 -20.48 6.71
C GLN A 148 7.54 -19.80 5.55
N HIS A 149 6.79 -19.46 4.49
CA HIS A 149 7.36 -18.75 3.35
C HIS A 149 7.88 -17.37 3.75
N ARG A 150 7.15 -16.62 4.60
CA ARG A 150 7.63 -15.32 5.14
C ARG A 150 8.92 -15.49 5.94
N GLN A 151 9.03 -16.52 6.75
CA GLN A 151 10.26 -16.82 7.50
C GLN A 151 11.44 -17.10 6.58
N GLN A 152 11.22 -17.86 5.49
CA GLN A 152 12.26 -18.15 4.50
C GLN A 152 12.73 -16.88 3.78
N LEU A 153 11.80 -16.04 3.34
CA LEU A 153 12.13 -14.76 2.71
C LEU A 153 12.97 -13.85 3.62
N LEU A 154 12.66 -13.80 4.91
CA LEU A 154 13.44 -13.01 5.87
C LEU A 154 14.84 -13.59 6.12
N LYS A 155 15.00 -14.92 6.10
CA LYS A 155 16.31 -15.56 6.21
C LYS A 155 17.20 -15.32 4.98
N GLN A 156 16.60 -15.12 3.81
CA GLN A 156 17.30 -14.84 2.57
C GLN A 156 17.70 -13.35 2.43
N LEU A 157 17.07 -12.47 3.21
CA LEU A 157 17.54 -11.09 3.30
C LEU A 157 18.90 -11.11 4.00
N PRO A 158 19.93 -10.44 3.46
CA PRO A 158 21.20 -10.31 4.15
C PRO A 158 20.90 -9.73 5.55
N ALA A 159 21.36 -10.43 6.58
CA ALA A 159 21.24 -9.93 7.94
C ALA A 159 21.80 -8.50 7.97
N PRO A 160 21.12 -7.53 8.58
CA PRO A 160 21.74 -6.23 8.78
C PRO A 160 23.06 -6.49 9.50
N GLN A 161 24.16 -6.10 8.86
CA GLN A 161 25.48 -6.28 9.46
C GLN A 161 25.44 -5.61 10.83
N GLN A 162 25.47 -6.43 11.88
CA GLN A 162 25.46 -5.93 13.26
C GLN A 162 26.88 -5.44 13.56
N GLY A 163 26.98 -4.18 13.89
CA GLY A 163 28.26 -3.55 14.21
C GLY A 163 28.48 -2.25 13.46
N LEU A 164 29.52 -1.57 13.83
CA LEU A 164 30.01 -0.41 13.10
C LEU A 164 30.95 -0.88 11.98
N PRO A 165 31.00 -0.18 10.83
CA PRO A 165 32.03 -0.40 9.84
C PRO A 165 33.42 -0.29 10.46
N GLU A 166 34.36 -1.12 10.02
CA GLU A 166 35.72 -1.11 10.54
C GLU A 166 36.33 0.31 10.39
N GLY A 167 36.95 0.80 11.45
CA GLY A 167 37.58 2.12 11.46
C GLY A 167 36.62 3.32 11.53
N CYS A 168 35.35 3.12 11.84
CA CYS A 168 34.38 4.21 12.03
C CYS A 168 33.81 4.19 13.44
N SER A 169 33.80 5.35 14.09
CA SER A 169 33.08 5.55 15.36
C SER A 169 31.58 5.72 15.12
N THR A 170 30.78 5.50 16.17
CA THR A 170 29.33 5.70 16.11
C THR A 170 28.96 7.13 15.63
N THR A 171 29.68 8.13 16.09
CA THR A 171 29.44 9.53 15.74
C THR A 171 29.72 9.77 14.25
N GLU A 172 30.83 9.27 13.73
CA GLU A 172 31.16 9.38 12.30
C GLU A 172 30.13 8.69 11.41
N VAL A 173 29.69 7.49 11.78
CA VAL A 173 28.64 6.76 11.04
C VAL A 173 27.34 7.56 11.02
N ILE A 174 26.90 8.13 12.15
CA ILE A 174 25.68 8.94 12.23
C ILE A 174 25.79 10.17 11.32
N GLU A 175 26.93 10.88 11.33
CA GLU A 175 27.11 12.09 10.53
C GLU A 175 27.23 11.76 9.02
N ILE A 176 27.86 10.64 8.66
CA ILE A 176 27.87 10.15 7.27
C ILE A 176 26.46 9.82 6.80
N LEU A 177 25.67 9.08 7.59
CA LEU A 177 24.29 8.74 7.24
C LEU A 177 23.42 9.99 7.13
N ARG A 178 23.60 10.96 8.03
CA ARG A 178 22.90 12.25 7.96
C ARG A 178 23.25 13.03 6.69
N ALA A 179 24.54 13.08 6.32
CA ALA A 179 24.98 13.75 5.09
C ALA A 179 24.42 13.07 3.84
N LEU A 180 24.36 11.73 3.82
CA LEU A 180 23.73 10.94 2.73
C LEU A 180 22.23 11.24 2.59
N VAL A 181 21.50 11.40 3.69
CA VAL A 181 20.07 11.78 3.66
C VAL A 181 19.88 13.19 3.11
N LEU A 182 20.72 14.14 3.50
CA LEU A 182 20.64 15.53 3.05
C LEU A 182 21.11 15.71 1.59
N SER A 183 22.08 14.90 1.15
CA SER A 183 22.66 14.97 -0.19
C SER A 183 22.73 13.59 -0.87
N PRO A 184 21.58 12.99 -1.27
CA PRO A 184 21.53 11.60 -1.74
C PRO A 184 22.26 11.34 -3.06
N LYS A 185 22.62 12.40 -3.79
CA LYS A 185 23.31 12.34 -5.09
C LYS A 185 24.80 12.64 -5.01
N ALA A 186 25.28 13.12 -3.88
CA ALA A 186 26.69 13.49 -3.71
C ALA A 186 27.61 12.28 -3.81
N SER A 187 28.81 12.50 -4.32
CA SER A 187 29.85 11.45 -4.35
C SER A 187 30.48 11.26 -2.96
N PRO A 188 31.12 10.11 -2.68
CA PRO A 188 31.85 9.92 -1.42
C PRO A 188 32.86 11.02 -1.12
N GLU A 189 33.57 11.51 -2.15
CA GLU A 189 34.57 12.59 -2.04
C GLU A 189 33.90 13.92 -1.67
N GLU A 190 32.72 14.17 -2.21
CA GLU A 190 31.96 15.40 -1.97
C GLU A 190 31.37 15.40 -0.55
N LEU A 191 30.87 14.25 -0.10
CA LEU A 191 30.39 14.07 1.27
C LEU A 191 31.51 14.19 2.29
N ALA A 192 32.67 13.58 2.04
CA ALA A 192 33.83 13.70 2.91
C ALA A 192 34.28 15.16 3.03
N ARG A 193 34.34 15.92 1.93
CA ARG A 193 34.66 17.38 1.96
C ARG A 193 33.63 18.19 2.79
N GLN A 194 32.33 17.89 2.62
CA GLN A 194 31.28 18.58 3.42
C GLN A 194 31.39 18.27 4.91
N LEU A 195 31.74 17.05 5.29
CA LEU A 195 31.91 16.64 6.67
C LEU A 195 33.20 17.20 7.28
N THR A 196 34.28 17.28 6.52
CA THR A 196 35.54 17.92 6.94
C THR A 196 35.33 19.41 7.17
N ALA A 197 34.55 20.11 6.34
CA ALA A 197 34.20 21.51 6.55
C ALA A 197 33.38 21.77 7.83
N ARG A 198 32.77 20.70 8.42
CA ARG A 198 32.07 20.74 9.71
C ARG A 198 32.93 20.29 10.90
N GLY A 199 34.25 20.12 10.68
CA GLY A 199 35.19 19.73 11.72
C GLY A 199 35.29 18.21 11.98
N LEU A 200 34.79 17.39 11.08
CA LEU A 200 34.87 15.91 11.17
C LEU A 200 35.91 15.38 10.16
N HIS A 201 36.91 14.68 10.65
CA HIS A 201 37.97 14.09 9.81
C HIS A 201 37.48 12.75 9.22
N ILE A 202 36.67 12.81 8.17
CA ILE A 202 36.11 11.65 7.50
C ILE A 202 36.69 11.51 6.09
N THR A 203 37.21 10.33 5.78
CA THR A 203 37.78 10.02 4.47
C THR A 203 36.71 9.53 3.49
N PRO A 204 36.91 9.67 2.16
CA PRO A 204 36.02 9.10 1.15
C PRO A 204 35.85 7.58 1.27
N ASP A 205 36.90 6.89 1.72
CA ASP A 205 36.85 5.42 1.95
C ASP A 205 35.93 5.05 3.08
N GLN A 206 35.93 5.80 4.19
CA GLN A 206 34.98 5.61 5.29
C GLN A 206 33.54 5.84 4.83
N VAL A 207 33.27 6.86 4.01
CA VAL A 207 31.94 7.08 3.42
C VAL A 207 31.53 5.89 2.56
N SER A 208 32.45 5.37 1.75
CA SER A 208 32.21 4.21 0.89
C SER A 208 31.96 2.94 1.71
N GLN A 209 32.73 2.69 2.76
CA GLN A 209 32.55 1.57 3.70
C GLN A 209 31.20 1.63 4.40
N VAL A 210 30.79 2.79 4.94
CA VAL A 210 29.48 2.98 5.57
C VAL A 210 28.36 2.71 4.56
N THR A 211 28.49 3.22 3.33
CA THR A 211 27.50 3.02 2.28
C THR A 211 27.38 1.54 1.88
N ALA A 212 28.50 0.82 1.81
CA ALA A 212 28.53 -0.60 1.51
C ALA A 212 27.99 -1.44 2.69
N HIS A 213 28.41 -1.13 3.92
CA HIS A 213 28.01 -1.83 5.14
C HIS A 213 26.47 -1.80 5.35
N TYR A 214 25.85 -0.66 5.14
CA TYR A 214 24.39 -0.52 5.26
C TYR A 214 23.63 -0.78 3.95
N ALA A 215 24.30 -1.30 2.90
CA ALA A 215 23.73 -1.59 1.59
C ALA A 215 22.93 -0.44 0.96
N LEU A 216 23.38 0.80 1.15
CA LEU A 216 22.75 2.01 0.66
C LEU A 216 23.03 2.18 -0.84
N LYS A 217 22.33 1.42 -1.69
CA LYS A 217 22.48 1.51 -3.16
C LYS A 217 21.89 2.81 -3.70
N LYS A 218 22.68 3.59 -4.45
CA LYS A 218 22.16 4.67 -5.29
C LYS A 218 21.09 4.11 -6.24
N LYS A 219 19.86 4.61 -6.14
CA LYS A 219 18.80 4.31 -7.12
C LYS A 219 19.24 4.86 -8.48
N ARG A 220 19.74 4.00 -9.38
CA ARG A 220 19.94 4.38 -10.78
C ARG A 220 18.55 4.69 -11.36
N ARG A 221 18.32 5.96 -11.73
CA ARG A 221 17.20 6.30 -12.62
C ARG A 221 17.51 5.69 -13.99
N ARG A 222 16.62 4.84 -14.47
CA ARG A 222 16.40 4.63 -15.89
C ARG A 222 15.57 5.77 -16.45
#